data_9e28bc33f4c101507f2b71cb23d8ae02
#
_entry.id   9e28bc33f4c101507f2b71cb23d8ae02
#
_cell.length_a   1.000
_cell.length_b   1.000
_cell.length_c   1.000
_cell.angle_alpha   90.00
_cell.angle_beta   90.00
_cell.angle_gamma   90.00
#
_symmetry.space_group_name_H-M   'P 1'
#
loop_
_entity.id
_entity.type
_entity.pdbx_description
1 polymer ?
#
loop_
_entity_poly.entity_id
_entity_poly.type
_entity_poly.pdbx_seq_one_letter_code
_entity_poly.pdbx_strand_id
1 'polypeptide(L)'
;DVLAVTAIQLDMVRNLATIYDVEFKESQGKALITTLTGSSVARLSANALKFIPGVGTVLGGVTMSALSGASTYGVGEVFKRHFKTGGTFLDFDPERLKKMYREKFEKGKKMAEEMKSEKAASETEKDIPDGPISESDIVQRLTQLNELKAQGVITPEEFTRLKERLMNQFNAAPSSSEEKE
;
A
#
# COMPACT_ATOMS: atom_id res chain seq x y z
N ASP A 1 -4.80 -13.33 5.08
CA ASP A 1 -5.87 -14.33 5.07
C ASP A 1 -6.97 -13.89 4.10
N VAL A 2 -7.16 -14.64 3.03
CA VAL A 2 -8.11 -14.33 1.93
C VAL A 2 -9.55 -14.28 2.45
N LEU A 3 -9.87 -15.12 3.44
CA LEU A 3 -11.20 -15.16 4.04
C LEU A 3 -11.52 -13.88 4.81
N ALA A 4 -10.56 -13.36 5.55
CA ALA A 4 -10.72 -12.10 6.27
C ALA A 4 -10.93 -10.93 5.31
N VAL A 5 -10.17 -10.87 4.21
CA VAL A 5 -10.36 -9.83 3.19
C VAL A 5 -11.73 -9.91 2.55
N THR A 6 -12.20 -11.12 2.23
CA THR A 6 -13.54 -11.32 1.66
C THR A 6 -14.65 -10.89 2.64
N ALA A 7 -14.49 -11.17 3.92
CA ALA A 7 -15.44 -10.74 4.96
C ALA A 7 -15.53 -9.20 5.06
N ILE A 8 -14.37 -8.53 5.06
CA ILE A 8 -14.30 -7.06 5.06
C ILE A 8 -14.95 -6.47 3.81
N GLN A 9 -14.68 -7.04 2.64
CA GLN A 9 -15.29 -6.59 1.38
C GLN A 9 -16.81 -6.77 1.38
N LEU A 10 -17.28 -7.90 1.93
CA LEU A 10 -18.71 -8.18 2.02
C LEU A 10 -19.43 -7.21 2.95
N ASP A 11 -18.83 -6.91 4.11
CA ASP A 11 -19.38 -5.93 5.05
C ASP A 11 -19.40 -4.52 4.45
N MET A 12 -18.34 -4.12 3.76
CA MET A 12 -18.30 -2.86 3.00
C MET A 12 -19.40 -2.78 1.95
N VAL A 13 -19.62 -3.83 1.16
CA VAL A 13 -20.68 -3.87 0.13
C VAL A 13 -22.08 -3.84 0.78
N ARG A 14 -22.27 -4.49 1.92
CA ARG A 14 -23.51 -4.39 2.73
C ARG A 14 -23.77 -2.94 3.15
N ASN A 15 -22.78 -2.26 3.68
CA ASN A 15 -22.91 -0.86 4.10
C ASN A 15 -23.20 0.05 2.91
N LEU A 16 -22.57 -0.15 1.77
CA LEU A 16 -22.88 0.58 0.54
C LEU A 16 -24.32 0.33 0.09
N ALA A 17 -24.79 -0.92 0.10
CA ALA A 17 -26.17 -1.27 -0.23
C ALA A 17 -27.16 -0.52 0.67
N THR A 18 -26.88 -0.44 1.97
CA THR A 18 -27.69 0.33 2.92
C THR A 18 -27.70 1.83 2.59
N ILE A 19 -26.56 2.41 2.26
CA ILE A 19 -26.45 3.85 1.92
C ILE A 19 -27.27 4.20 0.66
N TYR A 20 -27.30 3.29 -0.32
CA TYR A 20 -27.99 3.50 -1.59
C TYR A 20 -29.40 2.87 -1.65
N ASP A 21 -29.93 2.39 -0.51
CA ASP A 21 -31.23 1.74 -0.39
C ASP A 21 -31.42 0.55 -1.37
N VAL A 22 -30.38 -0.29 -1.46
CA VAL A 22 -30.36 -1.51 -2.26
C VAL A 22 -30.52 -2.73 -1.38
N GLU A 23 -31.45 -3.65 -1.72
CA GLU A 23 -31.62 -4.91 -0.99
C GLU A 23 -30.33 -5.74 -1.05
N PHE A 24 -29.76 -6.04 0.12
CA PHE A 24 -28.55 -6.82 0.24
C PHE A 24 -28.87 -8.30 0.50
N LYS A 25 -28.27 -9.17 -0.32
CA LYS A 25 -28.25 -10.64 -0.10
C LYS A 25 -26.80 -11.10 -0.06
N GLU A 26 -26.40 -11.67 1.05
CA GLU A 26 -25.01 -12.09 1.32
C GLU A 26 -24.45 -13.02 0.24
N SER A 27 -25.24 -14.01 -0.19
CA SER A 27 -24.84 -14.96 -1.23
C SER A 27 -24.55 -14.28 -2.57
N GLN A 28 -25.37 -13.29 -2.96
CA GLN A 28 -25.16 -12.50 -4.18
C GLN A 28 -23.94 -11.61 -4.05
N GLY A 29 -23.78 -10.88 -2.94
CA GLY A 29 -22.63 -10.06 -2.67
C GLY A 29 -21.33 -10.84 -2.75
N LYS A 30 -21.28 -12.00 -2.09
CA LYS A 30 -20.11 -12.90 -2.11
C LYS A 30 -19.79 -13.42 -3.51
N ALA A 31 -20.80 -13.86 -4.26
CA ALA A 31 -20.61 -14.34 -5.64
C ALA A 31 -20.05 -13.25 -6.57
N LEU A 32 -20.58 -12.03 -6.49
CA LEU A 32 -20.15 -10.93 -7.33
C LEU A 32 -18.73 -10.44 -6.96
N ILE A 33 -18.40 -10.33 -5.67
CA ILE A 33 -17.05 -10.00 -5.21
C ILE A 33 -16.07 -11.05 -5.76
N THR A 34 -16.35 -12.34 -5.58
CA THR A 34 -15.50 -13.43 -6.06
C THR A 34 -15.31 -13.38 -7.57
N THR A 35 -16.35 -13.09 -8.32
CA THR A 35 -16.29 -12.99 -9.79
C THR A 35 -15.46 -11.77 -10.24
N LEU A 36 -15.57 -10.64 -9.57
CA LEU A 36 -14.75 -9.46 -9.85
C LEU A 36 -13.27 -9.69 -9.54
N THR A 37 -12.99 -10.25 -8.37
CA THR A 37 -11.62 -10.37 -7.85
C THR A 37 -10.88 -11.59 -8.40
N GLY A 38 -11.57 -12.68 -8.69
CA GLY A 38 -10.97 -13.98 -9.03
C GLY A 38 -10.05 -13.94 -10.24
N SER A 39 -10.38 -13.18 -11.28
CA SER A 39 -9.53 -13.03 -12.46
C SER A 39 -8.23 -12.23 -12.18
N SER A 40 -8.24 -11.35 -11.21
CA SER A 40 -7.08 -10.55 -10.81
C SER A 40 -6.12 -11.39 -9.98
N VAL A 41 -6.62 -12.19 -9.05
CA VAL A 41 -5.82 -13.12 -8.25
C VAL A 41 -5.12 -14.15 -9.13
N ALA A 42 -5.81 -14.74 -10.11
CA ALA A 42 -5.23 -15.71 -11.04
C ALA A 42 -4.08 -15.10 -11.87
N ARG A 43 -4.21 -13.86 -12.32
CA ARG A 43 -3.15 -13.16 -13.07
C ARG A 43 -1.96 -12.77 -12.20
N LEU A 44 -2.20 -12.36 -10.97
CA LEU A 44 -1.14 -12.04 -10.01
C LEU A 44 -0.35 -13.29 -9.66
N SER A 45 -1.02 -14.44 -9.46
CA SER A 45 -0.37 -15.73 -9.22
C SER A 45 0.49 -16.17 -10.41
N ALA A 46 -0.01 -16.01 -11.64
CA ALA A 46 0.74 -16.35 -12.86
C ALA A 46 1.98 -15.47 -13.07
N ASN A 47 1.92 -14.21 -12.68
CA ASN A 47 3.08 -13.30 -12.74
C ASN A 47 4.05 -13.49 -11.57
N ALA A 48 3.56 -13.86 -10.40
CA ALA A 48 4.41 -14.17 -9.23
C ALA A 48 5.30 -15.40 -9.48
N LEU A 49 4.83 -16.37 -10.28
CA LEU A 49 5.63 -17.53 -10.68
C LEU A 49 6.81 -17.20 -11.62
N LYS A 50 6.86 -16.01 -12.20
CA LYS A 50 7.99 -15.54 -13.03
C LYS A 50 9.13 -14.93 -12.20
N PHE A 51 8.97 -14.79 -10.91
CA PHE A 51 10.04 -14.31 -10.03
C PHE A 51 10.97 -15.46 -9.65
N ILE A 52 12.13 -15.48 -10.30
CA ILE A 52 13.22 -16.42 -10.07
C ILE A 52 13.69 -16.30 -8.61
N PRO A 53 13.83 -17.43 -7.87
CA PRO A 53 14.35 -17.41 -6.51
C PRO A 53 15.77 -16.82 -6.49
N GLY A 54 15.97 -15.75 -5.76
CA GLY A 54 17.25 -15.05 -5.60
C GLY A 54 17.25 -13.57 -5.96
N VAL A 55 16.28 -13.07 -6.75
CA VAL A 55 16.18 -11.67 -7.16
C VAL A 55 14.81 -11.06 -6.77
N GLY A 56 13.90 -11.88 -6.27
CA GLY A 56 12.45 -11.59 -6.22
C GLY A 56 11.97 -10.78 -5.03
N THR A 57 12.79 -10.46 -4.05
CA THR A 57 12.34 -9.68 -2.88
C THR A 57 12.46 -8.16 -3.07
N VAL A 58 13.23 -7.70 -4.05
CA VAL A 58 13.54 -6.29 -4.23
C VAL A 58 12.72 -5.62 -5.35
N LEU A 59 12.20 -6.38 -6.33
CA LEU A 59 11.50 -5.82 -7.49
C LEU A 59 9.97 -5.89 -7.44
N GLY A 60 9.41 -6.46 -6.38
CA GLY A 60 7.96 -6.64 -6.24
C GLY A 60 7.40 -6.10 -4.93
N GLY A 61 7.82 -4.91 -4.49
CA GLY A 61 7.47 -4.30 -3.18
C GLY A 61 5.98 -4.17 -2.84
N VAL A 62 5.08 -4.73 -3.66
CA VAL A 62 3.66 -4.79 -3.36
C VAL A 62 3.41 -5.92 -2.38
N THR A 63 3.26 -5.59 -1.11
CA THR A 63 2.92 -6.56 -0.07
C THR A 63 1.51 -7.10 -0.25
N MET A 64 1.22 -8.30 0.31
CA MET A 64 -0.14 -8.85 0.31
C MET A 64 -1.16 -7.90 0.95
N SER A 65 -0.75 -7.09 1.92
CA SER A 65 -1.62 -6.06 2.51
C SER A 65 -1.96 -4.95 1.51
N ALA A 66 -1.01 -4.48 0.72
CA ALA A 66 -1.25 -3.50 -0.32
C ALA A 66 -2.18 -4.04 -1.43
N LEU A 67 -1.98 -5.30 -1.84
CA LEU A 67 -2.86 -5.97 -2.80
C LEU A 67 -4.28 -6.15 -2.26
N SER A 68 -4.42 -6.53 -0.99
CA SER A 68 -5.70 -6.68 -0.32
C SER A 68 -6.43 -5.34 -0.19
N GLY A 69 -5.70 -4.28 0.17
CA GLY A 69 -6.22 -2.91 0.21
C GLY A 69 -6.66 -2.43 -1.17
N ALA A 70 -5.84 -2.65 -2.20
CA ALA A 70 -6.16 -2.32 -3.59
C ALA A 70 -7.40 -3.06 -4.11
N SER A 71 -7.52 -4.35 -3.77
CA SER A 71 -8.70 -5.15 -4.11
C SER A 71 -9.96 -4.62 -3.44
N THR A 72 -9.89 -4.30 -2.16
CA THR A 72 -11.02 -3.75 -1.39
C THR A 72 -11.43 -2.37 -1.94
N TYR A 73 -10.48 -1.50 -2.24
CA TYR A 73 -10.73 -0.22 -2.91
C TYR A 73 -11.41 -0.42 -4.27
N GLY A 74 -10.91 -1.34 -5.10
CA GLY A 74 -11.48 -1.64 -6.40
C GLY A 74 -12.93 -2.14 -6.31
N VAL A 75 -13.20 -3.09 -5.41
CA VAL A 75 -14.56 -3.58 -5.13
C VAL A 75 -15.47 -2.45 -4.68
N GLY A 76 -15.04 -1.66 -3.70
CA GLY A 76 -15.83 -0.55 -3.15
C GLY A 76 -16.21 0.48 -4.22
N GLU A 77 -15.27 0.90 -5.04
CA GLU A 77 -15.53 1.88 -6.12
C GLU A 77 -16.48 1.35 -7.20
N VAL A 78 -16.39 0.05 -7.54
CA VAL A 78 -17.30 -0.57 -8.51
C VAL A 78 -18.72 -0.62 -7.98
N PHE A 79 -18.93 -1.14 -6.77
CA PHE A 79 -20.26 -1.23 -6.16
C PHE A 79 -20.84 0.15 -5.88
N LYS A 80 -20.06 1.06 -5.33
CA LYS A 80 -20.47 2.47 -5.10
C LYS A 80 -20.97 3.13 -6.38
N ARG A 81 -20.23 3.01 -7.48
CA ARG A 81 -20.65 3.60 -8.75
C ARG A 81 -21.89 2.92 -9.30
N HIS A 82 -21.96 1.59 -9.24
CA HIS A 82 -23.10 0.82 -9.72
C HIS A 82 -24.39 1.21 -8.98
N PHE A 83 -24.39 1.22 -7.66
CA PHE A 83 -25.54 1.60 -6.86
C PHE A 83 -25.91 3.08 -7.01
N LYS A 84 -24.91 3.97 -7.08
CA LYS A 84 -25.14 5.41 -7.32
C LYS A 84 -25.88 5.69 -8.62
N THR A 85 -25.72 4.85 -9.63
CA THR A 85 -26.43 4.97 -10.92
C THR A 85 -27.75 4.21 -10.97
N GLY A 86 -28.26 3.76 -9.82
CA GLY A 86 -29.54 3.05 -9.69
C GLY A 86 -29.45 1.55 -9.93
N GLY A 87 -28.23 0.99 -10.03
CA GLY A 87 -28.02 -0.46 -10.17
C GLY A 87 -28.28 -1.21 -8.87
N THR A 88 -28.59 -2.49 -9.01
CA THR A 88 -28.84 -3.44 -7.93
C THR A 88 -27.96 -4.69 -8.07
N PHE A 89 -28.08 -5.66 -7.16
CA PHE A 89 -27.40 -6.95 -7.30
C PHE A 89 -27.92 -7.79 -8.49
N LEU A 90 -29.14 -7.53 -8.95
CA LEU A 90 -29.79 -8.31 -10.03
C LEU A 90 -29.30 -7.92 -11.42
N ASP A 91 -28.98 -6.64 -11.62
CA ASP A 91 -28.50 -6.10 -12.89
C ASP A 91 -26.99 -5.86 -12.91
N PHE A 92 -26.29 -6.40 -11.91
CA PHE A 92 -24.83 -6.32 -11.81
C PHE A 92 -24.17 -7.25 -12.84
N ASP A 93 -23.53 -6.66 -13.86
CA ASP A 93 -22.79 -7.38 -14.88
C ASP A 93 -21.28 -7.38 -14.55
N PRO A 94 -20.74 -8.49 -14.02
CA PRO A 94 -19.34 -8.58 -13.66
C PRO A 94 -18.40 -8.41 -14.85
N GLU A 95 -18.74 -8.87 -16.04
CA GLU A 95 -17.86 -8.78 -17.22
C GLU A 95 -17.69 -7.32 -17.66
N ARG A 96 -18.76 -6.56 -17.68
CA ARG A 96 -18.71 -5.12 -17.96
C ARG A 96 -17.94 -4.35 -16.90
N LEU A 97 -18.09 -4.72 -15.65
CA LEU A 97 -17.51 -4.02 -14.50
C LEU A 97 -16.06 -4.43 -14.21
N LYS A 98 -15.57 -5.56 -14.72
CA LYS A 98 -14.17 -6.01 -14.57
C LYS A 98 -13.14 -4.99 -15.07
N LYS A 99 -13.45 -4.26 -16.15
CA LYS A 99 -12.54 -3.22 -16.64
C LYS A 99 -12.37 -2.12 -15.61
N MET A 100 -13.48 -1.61 -15.09
CA MET A 100 -13.48 -0.57 -14.05
C MET A 100 -12.81 -1.08 -12.76
N TYR A 101 -13.09 -2.32 -12.35
CA TYR A 101 -12.41 -2.93 -11.20
C TYR A 101 -10.89 -2.92 -11.39
N ARG A 102 -10.37 -3.32 -12.53
CA ARG A 102 -8.91 -3.33 -12.80
C ARG A 102 -8.31 -1.94 -12.74
N GLU A 103 -8.97 -0.93 -13.33
CA GLU A 103 -8.52 0.47 -13.27
C GLU A 103 -8.47 0.96 -11.82
N LYS A 104 -9.48 0.65 -11.03
CA LYS A 104 -9.54 1.04 -9.61
C LYS A 104 -8.58 0.24 -8.74
N PHE A 105 -8.36 -1.03 -9.04
CA PHE A 105 -7.37 -1.86 -8.38
C PHE A 105 -5.95 -1.31 -8.58
N GLU A 106 -5.56 -0.95 -9.82
CA GLU A 106 -4.25 -0.37 -10.08
C GLU A 106 -4.08 0.99 -9.39
N LYS A 107 -5.12 1.80 -9.34
CA LYS A 107 -5.12 3.04 -8.57
C LYS A 107 -4.94 2.76 -7.07
N GLY A 108 -5.71 1.84 -6.52
CA GLY A 108 -5.62 1.44 -5.11
C GLY A 108 -4.24 0.87 -4.75
N LYS A 109 -3.60 0.14 -5.67
CA LYS A 109 -2.24 -0.36 -5.50
C LYS A 109 -1.22 0.77 -5.35
N LYS A 110 -1.27 1.77 -6.22
CA LYS A 110 -0.41 2.96 -6.12
C LYS A 110 -0.63 3.70 -4.80
N MET A 111 -1.88 3.93 -4.42
CA MET A 111 -2.20 4.59 -3.14
C MET A 111 -1.67 3.79 -1.94
N ALA A 112 -1.76 2.46 -1.95
CA ALA A 112 -1.26 1.62 -0.87
C ALA A 112 0.28 1.61 -0.81
N GLU A 113 0.96 1.69 -1.96
CA GLU A 113 2.41 1.84 -2.03
C GLU A 113 2.86 3.20 -1.48
N GLU A 114 2.18 4.29 -1.87
CA GLU A 114 2.42 5.64 -1.36
C GLU A 114 2.22 5.72 0.15
N MET A 115 1.10 5.21 0.67
CA MET A 115 0.82 5.18 2.12
C MET A 115 1.85 4.37 2.90
N LYS A 116 2.33 3.25 2.35
CA LYS A 116 3.37 2.44 2.97
C LYS A 116 4.69 3.20 3.04
N SER A 117 5.05 3.87 1.95
CA SER A 117 6.26 4.67 1.85
C SER A 117 6.22 5.84 2.82
N GLU A 118 5.13 6.62 2.86
CA GLU A 118 4.95 7.72 3.80
C GLU A 118 5.02 7.26 5.27
N LYS A 119 4.38 6.11 5.58
CA LYS A 119 4.43 5.54 6.93
C LYS A 119 5.86 5.14 7.32
N ALA A 120 6.58 4.45 6.44
CA ALA A 120 7.96 4.05 6.68
C ALA A 120 8.88 5.29 6.85
N ALA A 121 8.71 6.31 6.02
CA ALA A 121 9.44 7.57 6.15
C ALA A 121 9.12 8.28 7.48
N SER A 122 7.85 8.32 7.89
CA SER A 122 7.44 8.92 9.16
C SER A 122 7.96 8.14 10.39
N GLU A 123 8.00 6.81 10.34
CA GLU A 123 8.58 5.99 11.40
C GLU A 123 10.10 6.23 11.48
N THR A 124 10.79 6.22 10.34
CA THR A 124 12.24 6.52 10.30
C THR A 124 12.55 7.94 10.78
N GLU A 125 11.67 8.91 10.47
CA GLU A 125 11.82 10.28 10.94
C GLU A 125 11.69 10.43 12.46
N LYS A 126 10.80 9.64 13.08
CA LYS A 126 10.65 9.59 14.54
C LYS A 126 11.85 8.96 15.26
N ASP A 127 12.53 8.04 14.57
CA ASP A 127 13.73 7.38 15.11
C ASP A 127 14.99 8.24 14.98
N ILE A 128 14.91 9.42 14.33
CA ILE A 128 16.01 10.39 14.31
C ILE A 128 15.98 11.19 15.61
N PRO A 129 17.00 11.07 16.49
CA PRO A 129 17.03 11.80 17.77
C PRO A 129 17.10 13.32 17.53
N ASP A 130 16.51 14.08 18.43
CA ASP A 130 16.54 15.56 18.37
C ASP A 130 17.87 16.17 18.93
N GLY A 131 18.91 15.36 19.07
CA GLY A 131 20.21 15.76 19.63
C GLY A 131 21.37 15.63 18.66
N PRO A 132 22.58 16.05 19.07
CA PRO A 132 23.79 15.87 18.28
C PRO A 132 24.04 14.40 18.00
N ILE A 133 24.30 14.08 16.74
CA ILE A 133 24.53 12.71 16.26
C ILE A 133 26.03 12.48 16.13
N SER A 134 26.54 11.33 16.61
CA SER A 134 27.94 10.97 16.43
C SER A 134 28.24 10.58 14.97
N GLU A 135 29.52 10.62 14.59
CA GLU A 135 29.95 10.23 13.23
C GLU A 135 29.60 8.78 12.91
N SER A 136 29.73 7.87 13.89
CA SER A 136 29.34 6.47 13.73
C SER A 136 27.84 6.31 13.52
N ASP A 137 27.02 7.06 14.26
CA ASP A 137 25.56 6.96 14.18
C ASP A 137 25.04 7.49 12.84
N ILE A 138 25.62 8.60 12.32
CA ILE A 138 25.20 9.13 11.02
C ILE A 138 25.50 8.15 9.89
N VAL A 139 26.68 7.50 9.89
CA VAL A 139 27.05 6.51 8.89
C VAL A 139 26.09 5.32 8.94
N GLN A 140 25.78 4.80 10.12
CA GLN A 140 24.85 3.70 10.30
C GLN A 140 23.45 4.05 9.79
N ARG A 141 22.94 5.24 10.13
CA ARG A 141 21.60 5.70 9.70
C ARG A 141 21.51 5.96 8.20
N LEU A 142 22.56 6.54 7.61
CA LEU A 142 22.62 6.73 6.15
C LEU A 142 22.63 5.39 5.42
N THR A 143 23.31 4.38 5.98
CA THR A 143 23.30 3.02 5.42
C THR A 143 21.90 2.42 5.48
N GLN A 144 21.21 2.52 6.63
CA GLN A 144 19.83 2.06 6.79
C GLN A 144 18.87 2.77 5.82
N LEU A 145 18.98 4.10 5.67
CA LEU A 145 18.18 4.85 4.72
C LEU A 145 18.42 4.39 3.27
N ASN A 146 19.67 4.10 2.92
CA ASN A 146 19.99 3.62 1.59
C ASN A 146 19.43 2.20 1.34
N GLU A 147 19.43 1.33 2.35
CA GLU A 147 18.78 0.02 2.27
C GLU A 147 17.26 0.14 2.11
N LEU A 148 16.60 1.01 2.87
CA LEU A 148 15.15 1.25 2.75
C LEU A 148 14.79 1.77 1.35
N LYS A 149 15.61 2.67 0.78
CA LYS A 149 15.46 3.15 -0.60
C LYS A 149 15.66 2.01 -1.60
N ALA A 150 16.71 1.19 -1.44
CA ALA A 150 17.00 0.06 -2.32
C ALA A 150 15.89 -1.00 -2.29
N GLN A 151 15.25 -1.19 -1.15
CA GLN A 151 14.11 -2.07 -0.97
C GLN A 151 12.77 -1.45 -1.46
N GLY A 152 12.78 -0.20 -1.92
CA GLY A 152 11.57 0.52 -2.34
C GLY A 152 10.59 0.80 -1.19
N VAL A 153 11.07 0.79 0.06
CA VAL A 153 10.27 1.09 1.26
C VAL A 153 10.03 2.59 1.38
N ILE A 154 11.00 3.39 0.97
CA ILE A 154 10.91 4.86 0.88
C ILE A 154 11.21 5.31 -0.55
N THR A 155 10.59 6.42 -0.96
CA THR A 155 10.82 7.03 -2.27
C THR A 155 12.16 7.76 -2.35
N PRO A 156 12.69 8.04 -3.54
CA PRO A 156 13.90 8.87 -3.70
C PRO A 156 13.78 10.26 -3.06
N GLU A 157 12.58 10.86 -3.09
CA GLU A 157 12.28 12.16 -2.50
C GLU A 157 12.32 12.10 -0.97
N GLU A 158 11.70 11.07 -0.38
CA GLU A 158 11.73 10.81 1.07
C GLU A 158 13.15 10.52 1.55
N PHE A 159 13.91 9.72 0.81
CA PHE A 159 15.32 9.49 1.10
C PHE A 159 16.11 10.80 1.14
N THR A 160 15.92 11.68 0.16
CA THR A 160 16.63 12.98 0.09
C THR A 160 16.28 13.84 1.31
N ARG A 161 14.99 13.94 1.66
CA ARG A 161 14.52 14.70 2.82
C ARG A 161 15.11 14.19 4.14
N LEU A 162 15.07 12.86 4.36
CA LEU A 162 15.58 12.23 5.58
C LEU A 162 17.10 12.35 5.68
N LYS A 163 17.82 12.20 4.56
CA LYS A 163 19.25 12.41 4.48
C LYS A 163 19.64 13.85 4.86
N GLU A 164 18.96 14.85 4.28
CA GLU A 164 19.21 16.26 4.59
C GLU A 164 18.99 16.57 6.07
N ARG A 165 17.94 16.02 6.66
CA ARG A 165 17.67 16.18 8.10
C ARG A 165 18.81 15.61 8.95
N LEU A 166 19.26 14.37 8.67
CA LEU A 166 20.40 13.75 9.36
C LEU A 166 21.69 14.56 9.21
N MET A 167 21.98 15.06 8.01
CA MET A 167 23.17 15.87 7.77
C MET A 167 23.11 17.21 8.50
N ASN A 168 21.96 17.85 8.55
CA ASN A 168 21.77 19.09 9.30
C ASN A 168 21.97 18.89 10.81
N GLN A 169 21.48 17.79 11.35
CA GLN A 169 21.71 17.45 12.78
C GLN A 169 23.17 17.16 13.08
N PHE A 170 23.85 16.45 12.20
CA PHE A 170 25.29 16.19 12.34
C PHE A 170 26.10 17.49 12.30
N ASN A 171 25.80 18.38 11.37
CA ASN A 171 26.48 19.69 11.23
C ASN A 171 26.14 20.67 12.37
N ALA A 172 25.01 20.49 13.05
CA ALA A 172 24.62 21.29 14.21
C ALA A 172 25.28 20.81 15.52
N ALA A 173 25.91 19.63 15.52
CA ALA A 173 26.68 19.15 16.65
C ALA A 173 27.95 20.02 16.81
N PRO A 174 28.22 20.58 18.00
CA PRO A 174 29.50 21.28 18.24
C PRO A 174 30.62 20.27 18.01
N SER A 175 31.58 20.61 17.17
CA SER A 175 32.80 19.82 16.95
C SER A 175 33.53 19.65 18.28
N SER A 176 33.44 18.48 18.90
CA SER A 176 34.16 18.09 20.07
C SER A 176 35.63 17.76 19.74
N SER A 177 36.34 18.72 19.15
CA SER A 177 37.75 18.60 18.84
C SER A 177 38.50 19.88 19.15
N GLU A 178 38.24 20.46 20.33
CA GLU A 178 39.17 21.43 20.94
C GLU A 178 38.98 21.37 22.45
N GLU A 179 39.69 20.45 23.10
CA GLU A 179 40.24 20.60 24.45
C GLU A 179 41.08 19.36 24.80
N LYS A 180 42.34 19.41 24.41
CA LYS A 180 43.46 18.81 25.15
C LYS A 180 44.69 19.64 24.84
N GLU A 181 44.91 20.65 25.66
CA GLU A 181 46.21 21.10 26.08
C GLU A 181 46.35 20.86 27.58
#